data_b2bfa359bd544d19523c96dcee1b95db
#
_entry.id   b2bfa359bd544d19523c96dcee1b95db
#
_cell.length_a   1.000
_cell.length_b   1.000
_cell.length_c   1.000
_cell.angle_alpha   90.00
_cell.angle_beta   90.00
_cell.angle_gamma   90.00
#
_symmetry.space_group_name_H-M   'P 1'
#
loop_
_entity.id
_entity.type
_entity.pdbx_description
1 polymer ?
#
loop_
_entity_poly.entity_id
_entity_poly.type
_entity_poly.pdbx_seq_one_letter_code
_entity_poly.pdbx_strand_id
1 'polypeptide(L)'
;MTRSGAAFSLDVDTFASFARSLPGAISSPSGRPLVADDMIDFDMCWAFDLADPWGNQYELNCYDYERVRAELVEPDGIEPVRYWPRELCDSRV
;
A
#
# COMPACT_ATOMS: atom_id res chain seq x y z
N MET A 1 -18.27 -4.88 -0.45
CA MET A 1 -18.06 -4.23 -1.76
C MET A 1 -16.99 -4.99 -2.54
N THR A 2 -17.20 -5.17 -3.79
CA THR A 2 -16.30 -5.95 -4.63
C THR A 2 -15.33 -5.03 -5.32
N ARG A 3 -14.06 -5.35 -5.25
CA ARG A 3 -13.05 -4.63 -5.99
C ARG A 3 -13.08 -5.09 -7.43
N SER A 4 -12.95 -4.13 -8.33
CA SER A 4 -12.96 -4.45 -9.75
C SER A 4 -11.56 -4.68 -10.29
N GLY A 5 -10.54 -4.55 -9.49
CA GLY A 5 -9.18 -4.68 -9.93
C GLY A 5 -8.55 -5.98 -9.51
N ALA A 6 -7.29 -6.12 -9.81
CA ALA A 6 -6.49 -7.30 -9.49
C ALA A 6 -5.48 -6.96 -8.41
N ALA A 7 -5.02 -7.99 -7.70
CA ALA A 7 -3.97 -7.85 -6.70
C ALA A 7 -2.72 -8.53 -7.24
N PHE A 8 -1.58 -7.88 -7.06
CA PHE A 8 -0.28 -8.40 -7.52
C PHE A 8 0.69 -8.38 -6.35
N SER A 9 1.37 -9.51 -6.15
CA SER A 9 2.39 -9.61 -5.12
C SER A 9 3.76 -9.33 -5.70
N LEU A 10 4.52 -8.48 -5.04
CA LEU A 10 5.84 -8.06 -5.50
C LEU A 10 6.89 -8.50 -4.50
N ASP A 11 8.11 -8.67 -4.96
CA ASP A 11 9.22 -8.86 -4.03
C ASP A 11 9.60 -7.52 -3.40
N VAL A 12 10.49 -7.59 -2.41
CA VAL A 12 10.84 -6.39 -1.63
C VAL A 12 11.46 -5.32 -2.52
N ASP A 13 12.39 -5.72 -3.40
CA ASP A 13 13.09 -4.74 -4.22
C ASP A 13 12.15 -4.02 -5.17
N THR A 14 11.23 -4.76 -5.79
CA THR A 14 10.26 -4.18 -6.71
C THR A 14 9.29 -3.27 -5.96
N PHE A 15 8.83 -3.73 -4.80
CA PHE A 15 7.91 -2.94 -3.99
C PHE A 15 8.57 -1.63 -3.54
N ALA A 16 9.83 -1.71 -3.11
CA ALA A 16 10.56 -0.53 -2.67
C ALA A 16 10.78 0.43 -3.83
N SER A 17 11.16 -0.10 -4.99
CA SER A 17 11.34 0.75 -6.18
C SER A 17 10.07 1.47 -6.54
N PHE A 18 8.94 0.77 -6.47
CA PHE A 18 7.66 1.39 -6.76
C PHE A 18 7.38 2.53 -5.78
N ALA A 19 7.54 2.27 -4.49
CA ALA A 19 7.28 3.28 -3.47
C ALA A 19 8.15 4.52 -3.66
N ARG A 20 9.41 4.30 -4.00
CA ARG A 20 10.37 5.39 -4.17
C ARG A 20 10.16 6.17 -5.45
N SER A 21 9.39 5.64 -6.39
CA SER A 21 9.04 6.34 -7.61
C SER A 21 7.88 7.30 -7.42
N LEU A 22 7.24 7.28 -6.28
CA LEU A 22 6.06 8.11 -6.02
C LEU A 22 6.46 9.46 -5.48
N PRO A 23 5.68 10.51 -5.77
CA PRO A 23 4.51 10.48 -6.64
C PRO A 23 4.92 10.43 -8.10
N GLY A 24 4.03 9.87 -8.90
CA GLY A 24 4.26 9.76 -10.33
C GLY A 24 2.95 9.89 -11.06
N ALA A 25 2.80 9.13 -12.15
CA ALA A 25 1.57 9.18 -12.93
C ALA A 25 0.44 8.35 -12.32
N ILE A 26 0.73 7.60 -11.26
CA ILE A 26 -0.24 6.70 -10.65
C ILE A 26 -1.10 7.45 -9.66
N SER A 27 -2.39 7.18 -9.68
CA SER A 27 -3.35 7.82 -8.78
C SER A 27 -3.81 6.87 -7.69
N SER A 28 -4.20 7.43 -6.55
CA SER A 28 -4.91 6.69 -5.53
C SER A 28 -6.34 6.41 -6.01
N PRO A 29 -7.06 5.50 -5.33
CA PRO A 29 -8.46 5.25 -5.71
C PRO A 29 -9.34 6.48 -5.64
N SER A 30 -8.96 7.48 -4.85
CA SER A 30 -9.73 8.73 -4.77
C SER A 30 -9.36 9.72 -5.87
N GLY A 31 -8.40 9.42 -6.70
CA GLY A 31 -8.06 10.23 -7.85
C GLY A 31 -6.92 11.21 -7.64
N ARG A 32 -6.39 11.34 -6.42
CA ARG A 32 -5.23 12.19 -6.18
C ARG A 32 -3.95 11.41 -6.46
N PRO A 33 -2.83 12.08 -6.68
CA PRO A 33 -1.57 11.34 -6.90
C PRO A 33 -1.25 10.42 -5.73
N LEU A 34 -0.81 9.23 -6.05
CA LEU A 34 -0.39 8.27 -5.03
C LEU A 34 0.98 8.69 -4.49
N VAL A 35 1.14 8.64 -3.19
CA VAL A 35 2.41 8.96 -2.53
C VAL A 35 2.81 7.81 -1.63
N ALA A 36 4.07 7.80 -1.21
CA ALA A 36 4.58 6.68 -0.41
C ALA A 36 3.81 6.51 0.89
N ASP A 37 3.35 7.59 1.49
CA ASP A 37 2.60 7.51 2.74
C ASP A 37 1.19 6.94 2.56
N ASP A 38 0.78 6.68 1.34
CA ASP A 38 -0.47 5.94 1.09
C ASP A 38 -0.29 4.44 1.28
N MET A 39 0.93 3.98 1.55
CA MET A 39 1.17 2.58 1.84
C MET A 39 0.30 2.12 2.99
N ILE A 40 -0.28 0.94 2.85
CA ILE A 40 -1.20 0.39 3.84
C ILE A 40 -0.49 -0.71 4.61
N ASP A 41 -0.60 -0.65 5.91
CA ASP A 41 -0.05 -1.64 6.82
C ASP A 41 -1.16 -2.61 7.19
N PHE A 42 -1.09 -3.82 6.63
CA PHE A 42 -2.06 -4.88 6.92
C PHE A 42 -1.58 -5.83 8.02
N ASP A 43 -0.43 -5.54 8.64
CA ASP A 43 0.17 -6.36 9.69
C ASP A 43 0.73 -7.71 9.20
N MET A 44 0.35 -8.14 8.03
CA MET A 44 0.89 -9.36 7.43
C MET A 44 1.54 -9.05 6.08
N CYS A 45 1.22 -7.90 5.52
CA CYS A 45 1.81 -7.45 4.28
C CYS A 45 1.69 -5.94 4.19
N TRP A 46 2.42 -5.37 3.25
CA TRP A 46 2.31 -3.96 2.91
C TRP A 46 1.68 -3.87 1.54
N ALA A 47 0.89 -2.84 1.30
CA ALA A 47 0.19 -2.73 0.04
C ALA A 47 -0.05 -1.28 -0.35
N PHE A 48 -0.28 -1.10 -1.65
CA PHE A 48 -0.80 0.15 -2.20
C PHE A 48 -2.05 -0.16 -2.97
N ASP A 49 -3.10 0.62 -2.75
CA ASP A 49 -4.27 0.61 -3.61
C ASP A 49 -4.11 1.74 -4.61
N LEU A 50 -4.28 1.44 -5.87
CA LEU A 50 -4.09 2.44 -6.91
C LEU A 50 -5.15 2.30 -8.00
N ALA A 51 -5.25 3.33 -8.82
CA ALA A 51 -6.22 3.35 -9.90
C ALA A 51 -5.54 3.81 -11.17
N ASP A 52 -6.00 3.27 -12.31
CA ASP A 52 -5.54 3.75 -13.61
C ASP A 52 -6.48 4.85 -14.10
N PRO A 53 -6.14 5.50 -15.24
CA PRO A 53 -6.96 6.60 -15.74
C PRO A 53 -8.37 6.20 -16.13
N TRP A 54 -8.64 4.91 -16.29
CA TRP A 54 -9.96 4.43 -16.69
C TRP A 54 -10.81 3.96 -15.52
N GLY A 55 -10.32 4.16 -14.31
CA GLY A 55 -11.10 3.82 -13.13
C GLY A 55 -10.92 2.40 -12.63
N ASN A 56 -10.05 1.61 -13.25
CA ASN A 56 -9.75 0.28 -12.73
C ASN A 56 -8.86 0.39 -11.51
N GLN A 57 -9.16 -0.42 -10.50
CA GLN A 57 -8.41 -0.38 -9.26
C GLN A 57 -7.54 -1.63 -9.14
N TYR A 58 -6.36 -1.44 -8.58
CA TYR A 58 -5.39 -2.50 -8.41
C TYR A 58 -4.80 -2.43 -7.01
N GLU A 59 -4.30 -3.56 -6.54
CA GLU A 59 -3.54 -3.61 -5.30
C GLU A 59 -2.17 -4.21 -5.59
N LEU A 60 -1.12 -3.52 -5.15
CA LEU A 60 0.24 -4.07 -5.17
C LEU A 60 0.60 -4.38 -3.74
N ASN A 61 1.07 -5.60 -3.46
CA ASN A 61 1.40 -5.95 -2.10
C ASN A 61 2.72 -6.69 -2.02
N CYS A 62 3.28 -6.71 -0.82
CA CYS A 62 4.49 -7.46 -0.53
C CYS A 62 4.31 -8.12 0.83
N TYR A 63 4.48 -9.44 0.87
CA TYR A 63 4.25 -10.20 2.08
C TYR A 63 5.50 -10.37 2.94
N ASP A 64 6.63 -9.88 2.50
CA ASP A 64 7.85 -9.93 3.29
C ASP A 64 7.85 -8.75 4.27
N TYR A 65 6.98 -8.85 5.24
CA TYR A 65 6.58 -7.73 6.09
C TYR A 65 7.77 -7.10 6.82
N GLU A 66 8.61 -7.93 7.43
CA GLU A 66 9.71 -7.39 8.23
C GLU A 66 10.78 -6.75 7.36
N ARG A 67 11.04 -7.32 6.20
CA ARG A 67 12.05 -6.73 5.30
C ARG A 67 11.58 -5.40 4.75
N VAL A 68 10.31 -5.30 4.38
CA VAL A 68 9.80 -4.03 3.89
C VAL A 68 9.89 -2.97 4.98
N ARG A 69 9.54 -3.34 6.21
CA ARG A 69 9.66 -2.39 7.30
C ARG A 69 11.09 -1.92 7.46
N ALA A 70 12.04 -2.85 7.51
CA ALA A 70 13.43 -2.52 7.80
C ALA A 70 14.13 -1.84 6.63
N GLU A 71 13.76 -2.19 5.39
CA GLU A 71 14.50 -1.72 4.23
C GLU A 71 13.83 -0.56 3.52
N LEU A 72 12.56 -0.30 3.79
CA LEU A 72 11.82 0.77 3.11
C LEU A 72 11.14 1.71 4.07
N VAL A 73 10.29 1.18 4.95
CA VAL A 73 9.42 2.03 5.76
C VAL A 73 10.24 2.87 6.73
N GLU A 74 11.11 2.23 7.48
CA GLU A 74 11.91 2.94 8.48
C GLU A 74 12.97 3.83 7.85
N PRO A 75 13.77 3.36 6.89
CA PRO A 75 14.79 4.24 6.31
C PRO A 75 14.22 5.45 5.59
N ASP A 76 13.08 5.29 4.93
CA ASP A 76 12.50 6.38 4.13
C ASP A 76 11.55 7.24 4.95
N GLY A 77 11.30 6.90 6.21
CA GLY A 77 10.42 7.67 7.05
C GLY A 77 8.97 7.66 6.58
N ILE A 78 8.54 6.55 5.99
CA ILE A 78 7.17 6.43 5.51
C ILE A 78 6.23 6.32 6.70
N GLU A 79 5.10 7.04 6.65
CA GLU A 79 4.07 6.98 7.67
C GLU A 79 2.86 6.27 7.08
N PRO A 80 2.82 4.94 7.17
CA PRO A 80 1.79 4.18 6.50
C PRO A 80 0.43 4.32 7.16
N VAL A 81 -0.58 4.04 6.37
CA VAL A 81 -1.96 4.00 6.86
C VAL A 81 -2.18 2.63 7.48
N ARG A 82 -2.65 2.59 8.70
CA ARG A 82 -2.98 1.32 9.32
C ARG A 82 -4.34 0.85 8.86
N TYR A 83 -4.36 -0.36 8.38
CA TYR A 83 -5.61 -0.91 7.88
C TYR A 83 -6.54 -1.34 8.99
N TRP A 84 -6.00 -1.69 10.15
CA TRP A 84 -6.85 -2.21 11.21
C TRP A 84 -8.07 -1.34 11.36
N PRO A 85 -9.25 -1.82 11.04
CA PRO A 85 -10.43 -1.03 11.34
C PRO A 85 -10.45 -0.79 12.84
N ARG A 86 -10.58 0.46 13.20
CA ARG A 86 -10.62 0.77 14.62
C ARG A 86 -11.75 0.03 15.31
N GLU A 87 -12.86 -0.11 14.60
CA GLU A 87 -14.00 -0.83 15.14
C GLU A 87 -13.64 -2.26 15.50
N LEU A 88 -12.86 -2.90 14.67
CA LEU A 88 -12.46 -4.27 14.94
C LEU A 88 -11.52 -4.33 16.14
N CYS A 89 -10.60 -3.39 16.24
CA CYS A 89 -9.71 -3.35 17.39
C CYS A 89 -10.50 -3.09 18.66
N ASP A 90 -11.44 -2.14 18.62
CA ASP A 90 -12.22 -1.79 19.79
C ASP A 90 -13.10 -2.94 20.25
N SER A 91 -13.64 -3.69 19.29
CA SER A 91 -14.55 -4.78 19.65
C SER A 91 -13.85 -5.94 20.33
N ARG A 92 -12.52 -5.97 20.28
CA ARG A 92 -11.77 -7.04 20.89
C ARG A 92 -11.26 -6.70 22.28
N VAL A 93 -11.48 -5.51 22.71
CA VAL A 93 -11.03 -5.10 24.06
C VAL A 93 -12.10 -5.36 25.09
#